data_73bf11698bb30ac82effce144ff1f2bd
#
_entry.id   73bf11698bb30ac82effce144ff1f2bd
#
_cell.length_a   1.000
_cell.length_b   1.000
_cell.length_c   1.000
_cell.angle_alpha   90.00
_cell.angle_beta   90.00
_cell.angle_gamma   90.00
#
_symmetry.space_group_name_H-M   'P 1'
#
loop_
_entity.id
_entity.type
_entity.pdbx_description
1 polymer ?
#
loop_
_entity_poly.entity_id
_entity_poly.type
_entity_poly.pdbx_seq_one_letter_code
_entity_poly.pdbx_strand_id
1 'polypeptide(L)'
;MPTFAAFIQATYMNTTITPALRERCNGTCELCTNEAATTAYAVSPKNSDVIENEVAICNTCLSAMDNPADVLHWHCLAGSIWNTEPAVQALSYRILYKYKDQEWANEIIETVELDEAVTNWALSVFEVKAVHRDSNGNELLNGDTVVLTQGLNVKGANFMAPKGTIVRKIRLVADNTEQIEGKINEQTIVILTKYVRKS
;
A
#
# COMPACT_ATOMS: atom_id res chain seq x y z
N MET A 1 14.26 2.68 -14.58
CA MET A 1 13.87 1.82 -13.45
C MET A 1 13.76 2.72 -12.23
N PRO A 2 12.59 3.01 -11.68
CA PRO A 2 12.48 3.81 -10.48
C PRO A 2 12.95 2.98 -9.30
N THR A 3 13.86 3.52 -8.52
CA THR A 3 14.47 2.95 -7.33
C THR A 3 13.39 2.66 -6.28
N PHE A 4 13.33 1.44 -5.83
CA PHE A 4 12.38 0.87 -4.84
C PHE A 4 12.41 1.55 -3.44
N ALA A 5 13.29 2.52 -3.23
CA ALA A 5 13.48 3.21 -1.96
C ALA A 5 12.37 4.20 -1.57
N ALA A 6 11.42 4.50 -2.46
CA ALA A 6 10.41 5.55 -2.24
C ALA A 6 9.09 5.05 -1.61
N PHE A 7 8.91 3.73 -1.40
CA PHE A 7 7.62 3.17 -1.01
C PHE A 7 7.44 2.86 0.49
N ILE A 8 8.47 3.06 1.32
CA ILE A 8 8.40 2.72 2.76
C ILE A 8 8.43 3.96 3.68
N GLN A 9 8.19 5.15 3.17
CA GLN A 9 7.94 6.32 4.04
C GLN A 9 6.46 6.44 4.42
N ALA A 10 5.82 5.33 4.80
CA ALA A 10 4.66 5.39 5.68
C ALA A 10 5.19 5.73 7.07
N THR A 11 4.71 6.82 7.64
CA THR A 11 5.03 7.35 8.97
C THR A 11 4.96 6.21 10.01
N TYR A 12 6.08 5.58 10.31
CA TYR A 12 6.19 4.62 11.40
C TYR A 12 6.02 5.40 12.70
N MET A 13 4.86 5.33 13.30
CA MET A 13 4.71 5.71 14.70
C MET A 13 5.32 4.59 15.54
N ASN A 14 6.65 4.61 15.67
CA ASN A 14 7.35 3.76 16.61
C ASN A 14 6.96 4.22 18.00
N THR A 15 6.11 3.45 18.66
CA THR A 15 5.63 3.76 20.00
C THR A 15 6.39 2.93 21.03
N THR A 16 6.42 3.42 22.25
CA THR A 16 6.95 2.65 23.38
C THR A 16 6.07 1.44 23.60
N ILE A 17 6.68 0.25 23.83
CA ILE A 17 5.95 -0.98 24.09
C ILE A 17 5.04 -0.79 25.31
N THR A 18 3.75 -0.98 25.12
CA THR A 18 2.75 -0.96 26.19
C THR A 18 2.93 -2.14 27.13
N PRO A 19 2.50 -2.05 28.41
CA PRO A 19 2.55 -3.18 29.33
C PRO A 19 1.85 -4.44 28.78
N ALA A 20 0.70 -4.29 28.13
CA ALA A 20 -0.05 -5.39 27.54
C ALA A 20 0.71 -6.06 26.38
N LEU A 21 1.32 -5.26 25.49
CA LEU A 21 2.15 -5.78 24.40
C LEU A 21 3.40 -6.49 24.94
N ARG A 22 3.99 -5.95 26.02
CA ARG A 22 5.14 -6.58 26.69
C ARG A 22 4.77 -7.90 27.33
N GLU A 23 3.60 -8.01 27.91
CA GLU A 23 3.08 -9.27 28.47
C GLU A 23 2.87 -10.31 27.35
N ARG A 24 2.23 -9.91 26.24
CA ARG A 24 2.00 -10.78 25.08
C ARG A 24 3.30 -11.37 24.53
N CYS A 25 4.31 -10.54 24.32
CA CYS A 25 5.58 -10.96 23.74
C CYS A 25 6.59 -11.51 24.77
N ASN A 26 6.24 -11.59 26.06
CA ASN A 26 7.16 -11.94 27.15
C ASN A 26 8.45 -11.09 27.14
N GLY A 27 8.37 -9.84 26.67
CA GLY A 27 9.51 -8.95 26.55
C GLY A 27 10.49 -9.29 25.41
N THR A 28 10.18 -10.29 24.58
CA THR A 28 11.03 -10.79 23.49
C THR A 28 10.49 -10.33 22.13
N CYS A 29 11.37 -10.10 21.18
CA CYS A 29 11.01 -9.73 19.80
C CYS A 29 10.13 -10.82 19.14
N GLU A 30 8.97 -10.45 18.64
CA GLU A 30 8.02 -11.41 18.04
C GLU A 30 8.45 -11.88 16.64
N LEU A 31 9.45 -11.24 16.01
CA LEU A 31 9.99 -11.69 14.72
C LEU A 31 11.20 -12.63 14.89
N CYS A 32 12.26 -12.21 15.57
CA CYS A 32 13.46 -13.02 15.65
C CYS A 32 13.52 -13.93 16.90
N THR A 33 12.71 -13.64 17.92
CA THR A 33 12.69 -14.37 19.22
C THR A 33 14.02 -14.41 19.98
N ASN A 34 15.04 -13.72 19.49
CA ASN A 34 16.41 -13.76 20.04
C ASN A 34 16.74 -12.58 20.96
N GLU A 35 16.16 -11.42 20.72
CA GLU A 35 16.48 -10.18 21.41
C GLU A 35 15.27 -9.62 22.14
N ALA A 36 15.55 -8.78 23.15
CA ALA A 36 14.47 -8.07 23.84
C ALA A 36 13.73 -7.13 22.89
N ALA A 37 12.43 -7.14 22.95
CA ALA A 37 11.60 -6.19 22.22
C ALA A 37 11.78 -4.78 22.79
N THR A 38 12.02 -3.81 21.91
CA THR A 38 12.26 -2.40 22.27
C THR A 38 11.20 -1.46 21.73
N THR A 39 10.49 -1.86 20.69
CA THR A 39 9.61 -0.99 19.91
C THR A 39 8.30 -1.70 19.59
N ALA A 40 7.18 -1.02 19.75
CA ALA A 40 5.91 -1.42 19.20
C ALA A 40 5.80 -0.91 17.74
N TYR A 41 5.66 -1.83 16.81
CA TYR A 41 5.61 -1.55 15.38
C TYR A 41 4.19 -1.76 14.86
N ALA A 42 3.53 -0.68 14.45
CA ALA A 42 2.21 -0.76 13.83
C ALA A 42 2.29 -1.29 12.40
N VAL A 43 1.56 -2.35 12.11
CA VAL A 43 1.55 -2.97 10.77
C VAL A 43 0.56 -2.25 9.87
N SER A 44 1.07 -1.36 9.01
CA SER A 44 0.24 -0.59 8.07
C SER A 44 -0.63 -1.51 7.18
N PRO A 45 -1.77 -1.06 6.66
CA PRO A 45 -2.37 0.27 6.81
C PRO A 45 -3.16 0.45 8.10
N LYS A 46 -3.14 -0.52 9.02
CA LYS A 46 -3.82 -0.40 10.30
C LYS A 46 -3.04 0.52 11.24
N ASN A 47 -3.75 1.21 12.11
CA ASN A 47 -3.15 2.17 13.04
C ASN A 47 -2.63 1.52 14.32
N SER A 48 -1.85 2.28 15.09
CA SER A 48 -1.22 1.87 16.35
C SER A 48 -2.12 2.00 17.59
N ASP A 49 -3.41 2.27 17.41
CA ASP A 49 -4.32 2.47 18.56
C ASP A 49 -4.83 1.15 19.15
N VAL A 50 -4.47 0.04 18.51
CA VAL A 50 -5.00 -1.30 18.81
C VAL A 50 -3.83 -2.28 18.86
N ILE A 51 -3.64 -2.93 20.00
CA ILE A 51 -2.52 -3.87 20.24
C ILE A 51 -2.47 -5.01 19.22
N GLU A 52 -3.62 -5.43 18.70
CA GLU A 52 -3.76 -6.45 17.67
C GLU A 52 -3.19 -6.03 16.31
N ASN A 53 -2.89 -4.74 16.14
CA ASN A 53 -2.26 -4.21 14.94
C ASN A 53 -0.75 -3.98 15.11
N GLU A 54 -0.21 -4.24 16.29
CA GLU A 54 1.19 -3.99 16.64
C GLU A 54 1.98 -5.28 16.77
N VAL A 55 3.27 -5.19 16.48
CA VAL A 55 4.27 -6.25 16.68
C VAL A 55 5.39 -5.69 17.55
N ALA A 56 5.74 -6.42 18.61
CA ALA A 56 6.86 -6.07 19.46
C ALA A 56 8.17 -6.51 18.80
N ILE A 57 9.02 -5.56 18.40
CA ILE A 57 10.27 -5.84 17.68
C ILE A 57 11.49 -5.30 18.40
N CYS A 58 12.66 -5.91 18.16
CA CYS A 58 13.96 -5.43 18.61
C CYS A 58 14.55 -4.40 17.62
N ASN A 59 15.58 -3.69 18.05
CA ASN A 59 16.28 -2.72 17.20
C ASN A 59 16.93 -3.36 15.98
N THR A 60 17.44 -4.58 16.10
CA THR A 60 18.05 -5.32 14.99
C THR A 60 17.02 -5.59 13.89
N CYS A 61 15.85 -6.14 14.24
CA CYS A 61 14.77 -6.34 13.27
C CYS A 61 14.27 -5.01 12.65
N LEU A 62 14.15 -3.96 13.47
CA LEU A 62 13.72 -2.65 12.98
C LEU A 62 14.72 -2.11 11.94
N SER A 63 16.02 -2.16 12.24
CA SER A 63 17.08 -1.69 11.35
C SER A 63 17.17 -2.54 10.06
N ALA A 64 16.96 -3.86 10.17
CA ALA A 64 16.99 -4.77 9.03
C ALA A 64 15.83 -4.52 8.03
N MET A 65 14.69 -3.98 8.47
CA MET A 65 13.59 -3.61 7.56
C MET A 65 14.01 -2.55 6.54
N ASP A 66 14.89 -1.63 6.96
CA ASP A 66 15.39 -0.54 6.11
C ASP A 66 16.64 -0.93 5.33
N ASN A 67 17.28 -2.07 5.68
CA ASN A 67 18.49 -2.55 5.03
C ASN A 67 18.22 -3.78 4.13
N PRO A 68 18.07 -3.61 2.81
CA PRO A 68 17.81 -4.72 1.90
C PRO A 68 18.98 -5.71 1.76
N ALA A 69 20.17 -5.38 2.25
CA ALA A 69 21.33 -6.26 2.19
C ALA A 69 21.37 -7.32 3.30
N ASP A 70 20.54 -7.17 4.33
CA ASP A 70 20.52 -8.05 5.50
C ASP A 70 19.55 -9.24 5.32
N VAL A 71 19.68 -9.95 4.21
CA VAL A 71 18.80 -11.06 3.84
C VAL A 71 18.87 -12.21 4.84
N LEU A 72 20.06 -12.52 5.35
CA LEU A 72 20.28 -13.66 6.27
C LEU A 72 19.54 -13.47 7.60
N HIS A 73 19.38 -12.23 8.05
CA HIS A 73 18.62 -11.91 9.25
C HIS A 73 17.17 -12.46 9.17
N TRP A 74 16.57 -12.38 7.99
CA TRP A 74 15.15 -12.72 7.79
C TRP A 74 14.84 -14.22 7.76
N HIS A 75 15.85 -15.10 7.84
CA HIS A 75 15.60 -16.54 7.99
C HIS A 75 14.86 -16.88 9.30
N CYS A 76 14.91 -15.99 10.31
CA CYS A 76 14.12 -16.13 11.54
C CYS A 76 12.60 -16.16 11.28
N LEU A 77 12.13 -15.61 10.16
CA LEU A 77 10.71 -15.59 9.80
C LEU A 77 10.13 -16.99 9.55
N ALA A 78 10.96 -18.00 9.29
CA ALA A 78 10.53 -19.38 9.23
C ALA A 78 9.83 -19.86 10.53
N GLY A 79 10.15 -19.22 11.66
CA GLY A 79 9.47 -19.46 12.94
C GLY A 79 8.30 -18.50 13.19
N SER A 80 8.51 -17.20 13.02
CA SER A 80 7.51 -16.18 13.36
C SER A 80 6.27 -16.17 12.46
N ILE A 81 6.37 -16.70 11.24
CA ILE A 81 5.21 -16.83 10.35
C ILE A 81 4.10 -17.72 10.92
N TRP A 82 4.45 -18.64 11.82
CA TRP A 82 3.52 -19.56 12.50
C TRP A 82 2.99 -19.00 13.82
N ASN A 83 3.27 -17.74 14.15
CA ASN A 83 2.74 -17.08 15.33
C ASN A 83 1.20 -17.05 15.28
N THR A 84 0.55 -17.03 16.44
CA THR A 84 -0.91 -16.95 16.56
C THR A 84 -1.45 -15.52 16.36
N GLU A 85 -0.59 -14.50 16.49
CA GLU A 85 -0.97 -13.11 16.37
C GLU A 85 -1.04 -12.67 14.90
N PRO A 86 -2.21 -12.22 14.39
CA PRO A 86 -2.37 -11.83 13.00
C PRO A 86 -1.41 -10.73 12.53
N ALA A 87 -1.04 -9.79 13.42
CA ALA A 87 -0.08 -8.73 13.08
C ALA A 87 1.32 -9.30 12.83
N VAL A 88 1.75 -10.29 13.64
CA VAL A 88 3.06 -10.95 13.48
C VAL A 88 3.08 -11.74 12.18
N GLN A 89 2.01 -12.49 11.89
CA GLN A 89 1.86 -13.22 10.63
C GLN A 89 1.89 -12.27 9.43
N ALA A 90 1.10 -11.17 9.47
CA ALA A 90 1.02 -10.21 8.38
C ALA A 90 2.37 -9.53 8.11
N LEU A 91 3.09 -9.14 9.16
CA LEU A 91 4.41 -8.53 9.02
C LEU A 91 5.44 -9.53 8.51
N SER A 92 5.46 -10.75 9.04
CA SER A 92 6.34 -11.83 8.60
C SER A 92 6.12 -12.16 7.12
N TYR A 93 4.86 -12.37 6.73
CA TYR A 93 4.51 -12.64 5.34
C TYR A 93 4.89 -11.49 4.40
N ARG A 94 4.68 -10.24 4.82
CA ARG A 94 5.08 -9.05 4.07
C ARG A 94 6.56 -8.99 3.80
N ILE A 95 7.38 -9.30 4.82
CA ILE A 95 8.84 -9.32 4.66
C ILE A 95 9.26 -10.48 3.75
N LEU A 96 8.70 -11.67 3.95
CA LEU A 96 8.95 -12.83 3.07
C LEU A 96 8.58 -12.49 1.61
N TYR A 97 7.43 -11.89 1.37
CA TYR A 97 6.98 -11.51 0.03
C TYR A 97 7.90 -10.50 -0.66
N LYS A 98 8.58 -9.63 0.11
CA LYS A 98 9.63 -8.73 -0.41
C LYS A 98 10.81 -9.51 -1.01
N TYR A 99 11.06 -10.72 -0.47
CA TYR A 99 12.13 -11.62 -0.90
C TYR A 99 11.63 -12.87 -1.65
N LYS A 100 10.41 -12.86 -2.20
CA LYS A 100 9.78 -14.00 -2.87
C LYS A 100 10.58 -14.59 -4.05
N ASP A 101 11.48 -13.80 -4.62
CA ASP A 101 12.37 -14.24 -5.71
C ASP A 101 13.60 -15.03 -5.17
N GLN A 102 13.75 -15.12 -3.84
CA GLN A 102 14.76 -15.94 -3.18
C GLN A 102 14.13 -17.29 -2.80
N GLU A 103 14.83 -18.38 -3.09
CA GLU A 103 14.35 -19.76 -2.88
C GLU A 103 13.83 -20.00 -1.44
N TRP A 104 14.64 -19.62 -0.43
CA TRP A 104 14.27 -19.79 0.98
C TRP A 104 12.96 -19.10 1.38
N ALA A 105 12.70 -17.91 0.85
CA ALA A 105 11.49 -17.15 1.18
C ALA A 105 10.26 -17.73 0.42
N ASN A 106 10.45 -18.12 -0.82
CA ASN A 106 9.40 -18.74 -1.63
C ASN A 106 8.94 -20.07 -1.03
N GLU A 107 9.87 -20.92 -0.58
CA GLU A 107 9.54 -22.19 0.09
C GLU A 107 8.65 -21.98 1.32
N ILE A 108 8.93 -20.94 2.13
CA ILE A 108 8.10 -20.62 3.29
C ILE A 108 6.71 -20.14 2.83
N ILE A 109 6.67 -19.24 1.85
CA ILE A 109 5.41 -18.69 1.31
C ILE A 109 4.51 -19.79 0.75
N GLU A 110 5.08 -20.77 0.05
CA GLU A 110 4.33 -21.87 -0.55
C GLU A 110 3.83 -22.89 0.50
N THR A 111 4.46 -22.94 1.66
CA THR A 111 4.14 -23.93 2.71
C THR A 111 3.10 -23.38 3.70
N VAL A 112 3.06 -22.06 3.89
CA VAL A 112 2.20 -21.44 4.91
C VAL A 112 0.79 -21.17 4.38
N GLU A 113 -0.21 -21.62 5.14
CA GLU A 113 -1.61 -21.28 4.90
C GLU A 113 -2.06 -20.25 5.94
N LEU A 114 -2.16 -18.99 5.53
CA LEU A 114 -2.68 -17.90 6.36
C LEU A 114 -4.15 -17.62 6.03
N ASP A 115 -4.85 -17.05 7.02
CA ASP A 115 -6.17 -16.48 6.77
C ASP A 115 -6.13 -15.44 5.66
N GLU A 116 -7.16 -15.42 4.81
CA GLU A 116 -7.25 -14.49 3.67
C GLU A 116 -7.18 -13.02 4.11
N ALA A 117 -7.77 -12.67 5.25
CA ALA A 117 -7.71 -11.31 5.77
C ALA A 117 -6.30 -10.92 6.20
N VAL A 118 -5.51 -11.86 6.72
CA VAL A 118 -4.09 -11.65 7.09
C VAL A 118 -3.24 -11.51 5.84
N THR A 119 -3.45 -12.37 4.85
CA THR A 119 -2.74 -12.30 3.57
C THR A 119 -3.00 -10.98 2.85
N ASN A 120 -4.26 -10.56 2.75
CA ASN A 120 -4.64 -9.28 2.16
C ASN A 120 -4.03 -8.11 2.93
N TRP A 121 -4.01 -8.17 4.26
CA TRP A 121 -3.34 -7.15 5.08
C TRP A 121 -1.83 -7.10 4.81
N ALA A 122 -1.16 -8.25 4.76
CA ALA A 122 0.26 -8.32 4.46
C ALA A 122 0.59 -7.69 3.10
N LEU A 123 -0.20 -8.01 2.07
CA LEU A 123 0.05 -7.61 0.69
C LEU A 123 -0.44 -6.20 0.34
N SER A 124 -1.29 -5.59 1.16
CA SER A 124 -1.89 -4.27 0.90
C SER A 124 -0.89 -3.15 0.59
N VAL A 125 0.34 -3.26 1.09
CA VAL A 125 1.42 -2.27 0.83
C VAL A 125 2.05 -2.42 -0.55
N PHE A 126 1.88 -3.58 -1.18
CA PHE A 126 2.39 -3.86 -2.54
C PHE A 126 1.34 -3.55 -3.62
N GLU A 127 0.10 -3.29 -3.21
CA GLU A 127 -0.93 -2.87 -4.13
C GLU A 127 -0.57 -1.49 -4.68
N VAL A 128 -0.22 -1.45 -5.95
CA VAL A 128 -0.08 -0.19 -6.67
C VAL A 128 -1.48 0.39 -6.81
N LYS A 129 -1.83 1.36 -5.97
CA LYS A 129 -3.06 2.12 -6.20
C LYS A 129 -2.99 2.68 -7.60
N ALA A 130 -3.86 2.19 -8.44
CA ALA A 130 -3.97 2.67 -9.80
C ALA A 130 -4.33 4.16 -9.78
N VAL A 131 -3.37 5.02 -10.14
CA VAL A 131 -3.49 6.48 -10.05
C VAL A 131 -3.90 7.03 -11.42
N HIS A 132 -5.02 7.72 -11.46
CA HIS A 132 -5.43 8.47 -12.65
C HIS A 132 -4.48 9.67 -12.85
N ARG A 133 -3.94 9.83 -14.04
CA ARG A 133 -3.04 10.94 -14.39
C ARG A 133 -3.54 11.68 -15.60
N ASP A 134 -3.46 13.01 -15.55
CA ASP A 134 -3.79 13.88 -16.68
C ASP A 134 -2.74 13.79 -17.80
N SER A 135 -2.95 14.52 -18.90
CA SER A 135 -2.04 14.56 -20.05
C SER A 135 -0.64 15.07 -19.71
N ASN A 136 -0.44 15.72 -18.58
CA ASN A 136 0.84 16.25 -18.09
C ASN A 136 1.47 15.34 -17.00
N GLY A 137 0.81 14.22 -16.63
CA GLY A 137 1.28 13.33 -15.57
C GLY A 137 0.84 13.72 -14.15
N ASN A 138 0.04 14.79 -13.98
CA ASN A 138 -0.47 15.18 -12.67
C ASN A 138 -1.55 14.21 -12.19
N GLU A 139 -1.54 13.89 -10.91
CA GLU A 139 -2.55 13.04 -10.29
C GLU A 139 -3.92 13.72 -10.27
N LEU A 140 -4.93 12.96 -10.68
CA LEU A 140 -6.33 13.35 -10.65
C LEU A 140 -7.03 12.70 -9.46
N LEU A 141 -7.86 13.51 -8.77
CA LEU A 141 -8.65 13.07 -7.63
C LEU A 141 -10.13 13.30 -7.89
N ASN A 142 -10.98 12.54 -7.19
CA ASN A 142 -12.42 12.79 -7.22
C ASN A 142 -12.73 14.23 -6.77
N GLY A 143 -13.55 14.94 -7.55
CA GLY A 143 -13.91 16.33 -7.27
C GLY A 143 -13.01 17.36 -7.95
N ASP A 144 -11.91 16.96 -8.56
CA ASP A 144 -11.03 17.87 -9.29
C ASP A 144 -11.76 18.59 -10.45
N THR A 145 -11.16 19.68 -10.88
CA THR A 145 -11.54 20.39 -12.09
C THR A 145 -10.47 20.17 -13.15
N VAL A 146 -10.89 19.81 -14.34
CA VAL A 146 -9.99 19.58 -15.48
C VAL A 146 -10.40 20.41 -16.68
N VAL A 147 -9.47 20.61 -17.59
CA VAL A 147 -9.69 21.34 -18.86
C VAL A 147 -9.36 20.42 -20.02
N LEU A 148 -10.23 20.37 -21.03
CA LEU A 148 -9.98 19.59 -22.23
C LEU A 148 -8.78 20.14 -23.02
N THR A 149 -7.83 19.27 -23.34
CA THR A 149 -6.63 19.62 -24.13
C THR A 149 -6.92 19.60 -25.64
N GLN A 150 -8.01 18.97 -26.07
CA GLN A 150 -8.50 18.91 -27.45
C GLN A 150 -10.02 18.85 -27.49
N GLY A 151 -10.57 19.05 -28.68
CA GLY A 151 -12.03 18.88 -28.91
C GLY A 151 -12.42 17.40 -28.87
N LEU A 152 -13.52 17.08 -28.21
CA LEU A 152 -14.04 15.71 -28.07
C LEU A 152 -15.43 15.58 -28.71
N ASN A 153 -15.56 14.64 -29.63
CA ASN A 153 -16.88 14.19 -30.11
C ASN A 153 -17.46 13.20 -29.09
N VAL A 154 -18.55 13.57 -28.45
CA VAL A 154 -19.18 12.73 -27.43
C VAL A 154 -20.06 11.68 -28.12
N LYS A 155 -19.64 10.41 -28.09
CA LYS A 155 -20.44 9.30 -28.63
C LYS A 155 -21.75 9.17 -27.85
N GLY A 156 -22.87 9.19 -28.57
CA GLY A 156 -24.20 9.10 -27.96
C GLY A 156 -24.81 10.43 -27.53
N ALA A 157 -24.07 11.53 -27.67
CA ALA A 157 -24.59 12.88 -27.53
C ALA A 157 -24.33 13.66 -28.83
N ASN A 158 -25.32 14.43 -29.31
CA ASN A 158 -25.21 15.18 -30.56
C ASN A 158 -24.46 16.50 -30.39
N PHE A 159 -23.32 16.50 -29.64
CA PHE A 159 -22.50 17.68 -29.48
C PHE A 159 -21.01 17.36 -29.44
N MET A 160 -20.21 18.36 -29.79
CA MET A 160 -18.76 18.36 -29.64
C MET A 160 -18.39 19.29 -28.49
N ALA A 161 -17.60 18.80 -27.54
CA ALA A 161 -16.98 19.63 -26.53
C ALA A 161 -15.66 20.23 -27.07
N PRO A 162 -15.57 21.56 -27.21
CA PRO A 162 -14.37 22.18 -27.76
C PRO A 162 -13.16 22.08 -26.79
N LYS A 163 -11.96 22.21 -27.35
CA LYS A 163 -10.75 22.41 -26.58
C LYS A 163 -10.89 23.59 -25.61
N GLY A 164 -10.44 23.44 -24.37
CA GLY A 164 -10.57 24.46 -23.34
C GLY A 164 -11.86 24.37 -22.51
N THR A 165 -12.75 23.42 -22.82
CA THR A 165 -13.95 23.17 -21.99
C THR A 165 -13.52 22.77 -20.58
N ILE A 166 -14.10 23.43 -19.58
CA ILE A 166 -13.84 23.15 -18.16
C ILE A 166 -14.84 22.10 -17.68
N VAL A 167 -14.32 21.02 -17.12
CA VAL A 167 -15.10 19.94 -16.49
C VAL A 167 -14.83 19.96 -15.00
N ARG A 168 -15.88 20.22 -14.22
CA ARG A 168 -15.78 20.35 -12.76
C ARG A 168 -16.30 19.10 -12.06
N LYS A 169 -15.74 18.83 -10.86
CA LYS A 169 -16.16 17.72 -10.00
C LYS A 169 -16.13 16.38 -10.73
N ILE A 170 -15.00 16.09 -11.36
CA ILE A 170 -14.80 14.80 -12.02
C ILE A 170 -14.93 13.65 -11.02
N ARG A 171 -15.25 12.46 -11.54
CA ARG A 171 -15.20 11.19 -10.82
C ARG A 171 -14.20 10.27 -11.50
N LEU A 172 -13.41 9.59 -10.71
CA LEU A 172 -12.49 8.57 -11.21
C LEU A 172 -13.25 7.27 -11.47
N VAL A 173 -12.96 6.61 -12.59
CA VAL A 173 -13.49 5.27 -12.89
C VAL A 173 -12.63 4.26 -12.16
N ALA A 174 -13.19 3.54 -11.17
CA ALA A 174 -12.42 2.68 -10.25
C ALA A 174 -11.57 1.63 -10.96
N ASP A 175 -12.13 1.01 -12.02
CA ASP A 175 -11.48 -0.12 -12.71
C ASP A 175 -10.67 0.32 -13.95
N ASN A 176 -10.56 1.64 -14.21
CA ASN A 176 -9.85 2.13 -15.38
C ASN A 176 -9.22 3.51 -15.15
N THR A 177 -7.93 3.53 -14.90
CA THR A 177 -7.15 4.76 -14.63
C THR A 177 -7.01 5.69 -15.83
N GLU A 178 -7.32 5.21 -17.02
CA GLU A 178 -7.32 6.04 -18.23
C GLU A 178 -8.64 6.80 -18.44
N GLN A 179 -9.62 6.63 -17.55
CA GLN A 179 -10.96 7.19 -17.72
C GLN A 179 -11.40 7.95 -16.46
N ILE A 180 -12.08 9.06 -16.71
CA ILE A 180 -12.80 9.84 -15.71
C ILE A 180 -14.21 10.12 -16.21
N GLU A 181 -15.12 10.33 -15.30
CA GLU A 181 -16.46 10.84 -15.59
C GLU A 181 -16.53 12.33 -15.25
N GLY A 182 -17.23 13.07 -16.08
CA GLY A 182 -17.49 14.48 -15.85
C GLY A 182 -18.76 14.97 -16.56
N LYS A 183 -19.33 16.08 -16.07
CA LYS A 183 -20.52 16.69 -16.67
C LYS A 183 -20.12 17.77 -17.65
N ILE A 184 -20.64 17.68 -18.90
CA ILE A 184 -20.60 18.72 -19.92
C ILE A 184 -22.02 18.88 -20.46
N ASN A 185 -22.53 20.11 -20.51
CA ASN A 185 -23.92 20.41 -20.93
C ASN A 185 -24.96 19.52 -20.20
N GLU A 186 -24.80 19.38 -18.86
CA GLU A 186 -25.66 18.59 -17.97
C GLU A 186 -25.65 17.07 -18.21
N GLN A 187 -24.90 16.59 -19.20
CA GLN A 187 -24.73 15.17 -19.47
C GLN A 187 -23.45 14.66 -18.84
N THR A 188 -23.53 13.50 -18.19
CA THR A 188 -22.35 12.79 -17.69
C THR A 188 -21.72 12.03 -18.85
N ILE A 189 -20.45 12.27 -19.09
CA ILE A 189 -19.67 11.61 -20.14
C ILE A 189 -18.39 11.00 -19.56
N VAL A 190 -17.90 9.95 -20.20
CA VAL A 190 -16.61 9.36 -19.91
C VAL A 190 -15.55 10.04 -20.79
N ILE A 191 -14.49 10.50 -20.16
CA ILE A 191 -13.40 11.22 -20.81
C ILE A 191 -12.09 10.48 -20.55
N LEU A 192 -11.28 10.27 -21.57
CA LEU A 192 -9.94 9.71 -21.39
C LEU A 192 -9.02 10.73 -20.72
N THR A 193 -8.30 10.30 -19.72
CA THR A 193 -7.41 11.15 -18.91
C THR A 193 -6.33 11.85 -19.73
N LYS A 194 -5.86 11.22 -20.81
CA LYS A 194 -4.90 11.81 -21.76
C LYS A 194 -5.42 13.05 -22.51
N TYR A 195 -6.73 13.30 -22.47
CA TYR A 195 -7.36 14.45 -23.13
C TYR A 195 -7.73 15.57 -22.17
N VAL A 196 -7.32 15.46 -20.92
CA VAL A 196 -7.54 16.49 -19.92
C VAL A 196 -6.24 16.93 -19.28
N ARG A 197 -6.22 18.14 -18.74
CA ARG A 197 -5.20 18.63 -17.81
C ARG A 197 -5.87 19.18 -16.55
N LYS A 198 -5.25 18.98 -15.41
CA LYS A 198 -5.70 19.56 -14.14
C LYS A 198 -5.66 21.08 -14.22
N SER A 199 -6.68 21.74 -13.69
CA SER A 199 -6.79 23.20 -13.69
C SER A 199 -6.02 23.82 -12.53
#